data_c466d6f1775ce24761914386f15a03d1
#
_entry.id   c466d6f1775ce24761914386f15a03d1
#
_cell.length_a   1.000
_cell.length_b   1.000
_cell.length_c   1.000
_cell.angle_alpha   90.00
_cell.angle_beta   90.00
_cell.angle_gamma   90.00
#
_symmetry.space_group_name_H-M   'P 1'
#
loop_
_entity.id
_entity.type
_entity.pdbx_description
1 polymer ?
#
loop_
_entity_poly.entity_id
_entity_poly.type
_entity_poly.pdbx_seq_one_letter_code
_entity_poly.pdbx_strand_id
1 'polypeptide(L)'
;VHEVLVGIPGIRPLFSPEGHACVIFKNLDDDFFFTVTMTLDGLFDDVLVFMASLENPPHLSEETALRLANRWNVERRWPRVWVRKGKIWADYHLPLPTEVEPEVLHVLFVHLFQSLVQFSEWLAENSEPSSPIVMA
;
A
#
# COMPACT_ATOMS: atom_id res chain seq x y z
N VAL A 1 -0.70 4.68 -17.61
CA VAL A 1 -0.80 3.85 -16.40
C VAL A 1 -0.90 2.37 -16.76
N HIS A 2 -1.82 2.01 -17.64
CA HIS A 2 -2.04 0.61 -18.05
C HIS A 2 -0.76 -0.07 -18.56
N GLU A 3 -0.13 0.56 -19.53
CA GLU A 3 1.07 0.00 -20.17
C GLU A 3 2.23 -0.16 -19.18
N VAL A 4 2.36 0.77 -18.25
CA VAL A 4 3.41 0.74 -17.24
C VAL A 4 3.18 -0.39 -16.25
N LEU A 5 1.94 -0.59 -15.78
CA LEU A 5 1.61 -1.66 -14.85
C LEU A 5 1.85 -3.04 -15.44
N VAL A 6 1.49 -3.25 -16.70
CA VAL A 6 1.71 -4.53 -17.39
C VAL A 6 3.20 -4.85 -17.47
N GLY A 7 4.06 -3.84 -17.54
CA GLY A 7 5.50 -4.02 -17.61
C GLY A 7 6.20 -4.34 -16.29
N ILE A 8 5.50 -4.33 -15.15
CA ILE A 8 6.13 -4.60 -13.86
C ILE A 8 6.12 -6.10 -13.58
N PRO A 9 7.30 -6.74 -13.42
CA PRO A 9 7.35 -8.18 -13.14
C PRO A 9 6.65 -8.54 -11.84
N GLY A 10 5.92 -9.66 -11.84
CA GLY A 10 5.26 -10.17 -10.65
C GLY A 10 3.94 -9.51 -10.33
N ILE A 11 3.51 -8.56 -11.10
CA ILE A 11 2.24 -7.86 -10.92
C ILE A 11 1.30 -8.20 -12.06
N ARG A 12 0.09 -8.62 -11.71
CA ARG A 12 -0.96 -8.96 -12.68
C ARG A 12 -2.15 -8.05 -12.46
N PRO A 13 -2.17 -6.88 -13.10
CA PRO A 13 -3.28 -5.96 -12.93
C PRO A 13 -4.55 -6.43 -13.63
N LEU A 14 -5.68 -6.17 -12.98
CA LEU A 14 -7.00 -6.31 -13.57
C LEU A 14 -7.54 -4.90 -13.81
N PHE A 15 -8.03 -4.66 -15.02
CA PHE A 15 -8.54 -3.34 -15.38
C PHE A 15 -10.06 -3.35 -15.47
N SER A 16 -10.69 -2.36 -14.88
CA SER A 16 -12.12 -2.15 -15.03
C SER A 16 -12.42 -1.45 -16.37
N PRO A 17 -13.68 -1.52 -16.86
CA PRO A 17 -14.06 -0.76 -18.05
C PRO A 17 -13.83 0.74 -17.91
N GLU A 18 -13.85 1.27 -16.70
CA GLU A 18 -13.61 2.69 -16.42
C GLU A 18 -12.11 3.05 -16.39
N GLY A 19 -11.23 2.07 -16.59
CA GLY A 19 -9.79 2.31 -16.59
C GLY A 19 -9.12 2.24 -15.23
N HIS A 20 -9.86 1.81 -14.21
CA HIS A 20 -9.27 1.59 -12.88
C HIS A 20 -8.45 0.30 -12.87
N ALA A 21 -7.31 0.30 -12.23
CA ALA A 21 -6.47 -0.88 -12.08
C ALA A 21 -6.61 -1.45 -10.69
N CYS A 22 -6.74 -2.77 -10.60
CA CYS A 22 -6.75 -3.49 -9.34
C CYS A 22 -5.65 -4.55 -9.39
N VAL A 23 -4.83 -4.60 -8.35
CA VAL A 23 -3.70 -5.52 -8.25
C VAL A 23 -3.77 -6.23 -6.92
N ILE A 24 -3.56 -7.54 -6.92
CA ILE A 24 -3.29 -8.28 -5.70
C ILE A 24 -1.78 -8.36 -5.56
N PHE A 25 -1.27 -7.82 -4.48
CA PHE A 25 0.17 -7.72 -4.23
C PHE A 25 0.50 -8.45 -2.93
N LYS A 26 1.41 -9.42 -3.02
CA LYS A 26 1.84 -10.21 -1.87
C LYS A 26 3.33 -10.03 -1.63
N ASN A 27 3.69 -9.80 -0.37
CA ASN A 27 5.07 -9.87 0.05
C ASN A 27 5.38 -11.31 0.46
N LEU A 28 6.29 -11.95 -0.25
CA LEU A 28 6.64 -13.35 -0.02
C LEU A 28 7.35 -13.60 1.31
N ASP A 29 7.99 -12.57 1.86
CA ASP A 29 8.79 -12.71 3.08
C ASP A 29 7.94 -12.77 4.35
N ASP A 30 6.78 -12.11 4.36
CA ASP A 30 5.92 -12.04 5.56
C ASP A 30 4.50 -12.56 5.34
N ASP A 31 4.19 -13.05 4.16
CA ASP A 31 2.87 -13.56 3.75
C ASP A 31 1.73 -12.54 3.79
N PHE A 32 2.00 -11.29 4.04
CA PHE A 32 0.98 -10.26 3.94
C PHE A 32 0.64 -9.97 2.48
N PHE A 33 -0.64 -9.76 2.20
CA PHE A 33 -1.04 -9.35 0.87
C PHE A 33 -2.02 -8.19 0.91
N PHE A 34 -1.98 -7.41 -0.14
CA PHE A 34 -2.79 -6.20 -0.28
C PHE A 34 -3.62 -6.28 -1.54
N THR A 35 -4.82 -5.76 -1.48
CA THR A 35 -5.56 -5.38 -2.69
C THR A 35 -5.26 -3.92 -2.96
N VAL A 36 -4.67 -3.65 -4.11
CA VAL A 36 -4.24 -2.31 -4.49
C VAL A 36 -5.11 -1.83 -5.63
N THR A 37 -5.71 -0.65 -5.45
CA THR A 37 -6.51 0.00 -6.48
C THR A 37 -5.81 1.27 -6.91
N MET A 38 -5.70 1.49 -8.21
CA MET A 38 -5.13 2.69 -8.78
C MET A 38 -6.14 3.36 -9.69
N THR A 39 -6.36 4.64 -9.48
CA THR A 39 -7.30 5.44 -10.26
C THR A 39 -6.69 6.79 -10.54
N LEU A 40 -7.19 7.44 -11.58
CA LEU A 40 -6.92 8.85 -11.82
C LEU A 40 -8.13 9.64 -11.34
N ASP A 41 -7.87 10.66 -10.57
CA ASP A 41 -8.89 11.52 -9.98
C ASP A 41 -8.52 12.98 -10.20
N GLY A 42 -9.34 13.89 -9.69
CA GLY A 42 -9.16 15.30 -9.89
C GLY A 42 -9.91 15.81 -11.10
N LEU A 43 -9.99 17.13 -11.24
CA LEU A 43 -10.79 17.78 -12.28
C LEU A 43 -10.30 17.43 -13.70
N PHE A 44 -9.01 17.15 -13.85
CA PHE A 44 -8.38 16.86 -15.14
C PHE A 44 -7.76 15.46 -15.20
N ASP A 45 -8.20 14.54 -14.34
CA ASP A 45 -7.60 13.20 -14.19
C ASP A 45 -6.08 13.27 -13.96
N ASP A 46 -5.66 14.24 -13.17
CA ASP A 46 -4.26 14.55 -12.94
C ASP A 46 -3.76 14.16 -11.55
N VAL A 47 -4.59 13.48 -10.77
CA VAL A 47 -4.20 12.97 -9.46
C VAL A 47 -4.22 11.44 -9.50
N LEU A 48 -3.06 10.84 -9.35
CA LEU A 48 -2.99 9.38 -9.21
C LEU A 48 -3.34 9.00 -7.76
N VAL A 49 -4.38 8.21 -7.61
CA VAL A 49 -4.79 7.66 -6.33
C VAL A 49 -4.37 6.20 -6.28
N PHE A 50 -3.51 5.89 -5.34
CA PHE A 50 -3.02 4.53 -5.07
C PHE A 50 -3.52 4.16 -3.69
N MET A 51 -4.42 3.19 -3.62
CA MET A 51 -5.05 2.79 -2.36
C MET A 51 -4.88 1.29 -2.15
N ALA A 52 -4.32 0.92 -1.01
CA ALA A 52 -4.05 -0.47 -0.67
C ALA A 52 -4.78 -0.85 0.61
N SER A 53 -5.44 -2.00 0.61
CA SER A 53 -6.00 -2.58 1.82
C SER A 53 -5.28 -3.88 2.14
N LEU A 54 -4.91 -4.04 3.41
CA LEU A 54 -4.31 -5.28 3.88
C LEU A 54 -5.41 -6.32 4.06
N GLU A 55 -5.34 -7.41 3.29
CA GLU A 55 -6.41 -8.41 3.24
C GLU A 55 -6.31 -9.44 4.37
N ASN A 56 -5.13 -9.68 4.89
CA ASN A 56 -4.90 -10.62 5.98
C ASN A 56 -4.18 -9.94 7.13
N PRO A 57 -4.85 -9.00 7.81
CA PRO A 57 -4.21 -8.29 8.91
C PRO A 57 -3.84 -9.26 10.05
N PRO A 58 -2.78 -8.96 10.81
CA PRO A 58 -2.49 -9.70 12.02
C PRO A 58 -3.66 -9.55 13.02
N HIS A 59 -3.77 -10.49 13.94
CA HIS A 59 -4.80 -10.41 14.97
C HIS A 59 -4.48 -9.27 15.95
N LEU A 60 -5.01 -8.11 15.65
CA LEU A 60 -4.83 -6.92 16.46
C LEU A 60 -6.17 -6.38 16.91
N SER A 61 -6.23 -5.86 18.12
CA SER A 61 -7.36 -5.04 18.52
C SER A 61 -7.37 -3.77 17.67
N GLU A 62 -8.53 -3.17 17.52
CA GLU A 62 -8.63 -1.90 16.78
C GLU A 62 -7.77 -0.82 17.43
N GLU A 63 -7.71 -0.78 18.76
CA GLU A 63 -6.87 0.15 19.49
C GLU A 63 -5.39 -0.03 19.14
N THR A 64 -4.92 -1.27 19.12
CA THR A 64 -3.52 -1.55 18.77
C THR A 64 -3.23 -1.21 17.32
N ALA A 65 -4.15 -1.52 16.41
CA ALA A 65 -4.00 -1.19 15.00
C ALA A 65 -3.93 0.34 14.79
N LEU A 66 -4.79 1.09 15.46
CA LEU A 66 -4.76 2.56 15.40
C LEU A 66 -3.44 3.13 15.92
N ARG A 67 -2.94 2.58 17.01
CA ARG A 67 -1.67 3.02 17.59
C ARG A 67 -0.49 2.74 16.66
N LEU A 68 -0.47 1.55 16.05
CA LEU A 68 0.57 1.19 15.08
C LEU A 68 0.49 2.07 13.82
N ALA A 69 -0.70 2.34 13.33
CA ALA A 69 -0.87 3.22 12.18
C ALA A 69 -0.36 4.62 12.48
N ASN A 70 -0.70 5.17 13.64
CA ASN A 70 -0.20 6.49 14.06
C ASN A 70 1.32 6.50 14.18
N ARG A 71 1.89 5.46 14.77
CA ARG A 71 3.33 5.34 14.92
C ARG A 71 4.05 5.28 13.57
N TRP A 72 3.52 4.49 12.63
CA TRP A 72 4.05 4.44 11.28
C TRP A 72 4.04 5.83 10.63
N ASN A 73 2.89 6.52 10.70
CA ASN A 73 2.76 7.85 10.10
C ASN A 73 3.73 8.86 10.68
N VAL A 74 4.04 8.76 11.97
CA VAL A 74 4.99 9.66 12.62
C VAL A 74 6.43 9.32 12.24
N GLU A 75 6.78 8.04 12.23
CA GLU A 75 8.17 7.61 12.01
C GLU A 75 8.55 7.53 10.54
N ARG A 76 7.63 7.09 9.69
CA ARG A 76 7.91 6.78 8.29
C ARG A 76 7.18 7.67 7.31
N ARG A 77 5.95 8.08 7.64
CA ARG A 77 5.10 9.02 6.86
C ARG A 77 4.63 8.53 5.50
N TRP A 78 5.24 7.51 4.95
CA TRP A 78 5.03 7.13 3.55
C TRP A 78 5.02 5.62 3.40
N PRO A 79 3.90 5.00 2.99
CA PRO A 79 2.59 5.60 2.69
C PRO A 79 1.87 6.11 3.93
N ARG A 80 0.81 6.87 3.74
CA ARG A 80 -0.11 7.19 4.83
C ARG A 80 -0.91 5.94 5.17
N VAL A 81 -1.00 5.60 6.45
CA VAL A 81 -1.68 4.41 6.94
C VAL A 81 -2.82 4.81 7.85
N TRP A 82 -3.96 4.16 7.71
CA TRP A 82 -5.13 4.44 8.53
C TRP A 82 -5.93 3.15 8.74
N VAL A 83 -6.81 3.19 9.74
CA VAL A 83 -7.61 2.04 10.14
C VAL A 83 -9.08 2.43 10.09
N ARG A 84 -9.88 1.59 9.46
CA ARG A 84 -11.32 1.78 9.40
C ARG A 84 -12.00 0.43 9.51
N LYS A 85 -12.93 0.30 10.49
CA LYS A 85 -13.69 -0.93 10.71
C LYS A 85 -12.80 -2.16 10.86
N GLY A 86 -11.70 -1.99 11.59
CA GLY A 86 -10.75 -3.08 11.82
C GLY A 86 -9.84 -3.42 10.65
N LYS A 87 -9.95 -2.71 9.53
CA LYS A 87 -9.14 -2.95 8.35
C LYS A 87 -8.06 -1.88 8.23
N ILE A 88 -6.84 -2.31 7.86
CA ILE A 88 -5.69 -1.42 7.68
C ILE A 88 -5.58 -1.04 6.22
N TRP A 89 -5.48 0.26 5.98
CA TRP A 89 -5.36 0.84 4.65
C TRP A 89 -4.08 1.65 4.54
N ALA A 90 -3.54 1.71 3.35
CA ALA A 90 -2.42 2.60 3.02
C ALA A 90 -2.74 3.31 1.71
N ASP A 91 -2.42 4.57 1.60
CA ASP A 91 -2.71 5.30 0.36
C ASP A 91 -1.67 6.36 0.02
N TYR A 92 -1.70 6.74 -1.25
CA TYR A 92 -0.97 7.85 -1.82
C TYR A 92 -1.90 8.62 -2.74
N HIS A 93 -1.78 9.93 -2.71
CA HIS A 93 -2.44 10.83 -3.65
C HIS A 93 -1.34 11.69 -4.28
N LEU A 94 -1.07 11.45 -5.55
CA LEU A 94 0.05 12.09 -6.22
C LEU A 94 -0.44 12.93 -7.39
N PRO A 95 -0.29 14.26 -7.33
CA PRO A 95 -0.51 15.08 -8.50
C PRO A 95 0.49 14.72 -9.59
N LEU A 96 0.01 14.57 -10.81
CA LEU A 96 0.87 14.26 -11.96
C LEU A 96 0.96 15.48 -12.86
N PRO A 97 2.13 15.75 -13.44
CA PRO A 97 2.24 16.76 -14.47
C PRO A 97 1.45 16.38 -15.71
N THR A 98 1.15 17.33 -16.57
CA THR A 98 0.30 17.14 -17.75
C THR A 98 0.81 16.01 -18.65
N GLU A 99 2.12 15.88 -18.77
CA GLU A 99 2.75 14.79 -19.51
C GLU A 99 3.73 14.07 -18.59
N VAL A 100 3.51 12.77 -18.40
CA VAL A 100 4.39 11.93 -17.60
C VAL A 100 4.91 10.83 -18.50
N GLU A 101 6.23 10.73 -18.59
CA GLU A 101 6.84 9.68 -19.38
C GLU A 101 6.65 8.31 -18.74
N PRO A 102 6.48 7.24 -19.56
CA PRO A 102 6.27 5.90 -19.03
C PRO A 102 7.39 5.44 -18.09
N GLU A 103 8.62 5.84 -18.32
CA GLU A 103 9.75 5.48 -17.45
C GLU A 103 9.59 6.08 -16.05
N VAL A 104 9.09 7.30 -15.98
CA VAL A 104 8.84 7.96 -14.68
C VAL A 104 7.72 7.26 -13.94
N LEU A 105 6.64 6.91 -14.62
CA LEU A 105 5.55 6.14 -14.02
C LEU A 105 6.01 4.78 -13.54
N HIS A 106 6.85 4.11 -14.32
CA HIS A 106 7.40 2.80 -13.94
C HIS A 106 8.18 2.89 -12.63
N VAL A 107 9.10 3.86 -12.53
CA VAL A 107 9.87 4.08 -11.31
C VAL A 107 8.96 4.39 -10.13
N LEU A 108 7.96 5.24 -10.36
CA LEU A 108 7.00 5.62 -9.34
C LEU A 108 6.24 4.40 -8.81
N PHE A 109 5.70 3.57 -9.69
CA PHE A 109 4.96 2.37 -9.28
C PHE A 109 5.85 1.39 -8.53
N VAL A 110 7.08 1.18 -8.97
CA VAL A 110 8.03 0.33 -8.25
C VAL A 110 8.23 0.85 -6.83
N HIS A 111 8.42 2.16 -6.65
CA HIS A 111 8.56 2.76 -5.32
C HIS A 111 7.30 2.61 -4.47
N LEU A 112 6.13 2.75 -5.07
CA LEU A 112 4.87 2.58 -4.34
C LEU A 112 4.73 1.15 -3.82
N PHE A 113 5.02 0.16 -4.65
CA PHE A 113 4.96 -1.23 -4.22
C PHE A 113 6.05 -1.57 -3.19
N GLN A 114 7.25 -1.06 -3.37
CA GLN A 114 8.33 -1.24 -2.39
C GLN A 114 7.97 -0.65 -1.03
N SER A 115 7.26 0.46 -1.01
CA SER A 115 6.80 1.06 0.24
C SER A 115 5.79 0.18 0.97
N LEU A 116 4.95 -0.55 0.24
CA LEU A 116 4.06 -1.54 0.84
C LEU A 116 4.84 -2.70 1.44
N VAL A 117 5.90 -3.14 0.77
CA VAL A 117 6.80 -4.17 1.32
C VAL A 117 7.40 -3.68 2.64
N GLN A 118 7.92 -2.47 2.67
CA GLN A 118 8.49 -1.89 3.88
C GLN A 118 7.47 -1.79 5.00
N PHE A 119 6.24 -1.37 4.66
CA PHE A 119 5.18 -1.30 5.66
C PHE A 119 4.82 -2.69 6.20
N SER A 120 4.67 -3.68 5.34
CA SER A 120 4.31 -5.03 5.78
C SER A 120 5.40 -5.64 6.68
N GLU A 121 6.66 -5.42 6.35
CA GLU A 121 7.78 -5.89 7.18
C GLU A 121 7.80 -5.19 8.54
N TRP A 122 7.61 -3.87 8.54
CA TRP A 122 7.52 -3.10 9.77
C TRP A 122 6.35 -3.57 10.64
N LEU A 123 5.20 -3.81 10.01
CA LEU A 123 4.02 -4.29 10.71
C LEU A 123 4.25 -5.66 11.33
N ALA A 124 4.88 -6.57 10.59
CA ALA A 124 5.21 -7.89 11.10
C ALA A 124 6.11 -7.80 12.33
N GLU A 125 7.13 -6.95 12.28
CA GLU A 125 8.05 -6.75 13.41
C GLU A 125 7.36 -6.15 14.64
N ASN A 126 6.43 -5.24 14.44
CA ASN A 126 5.82 -4.46 15.53
C ASN A 126 4.48 -5.02 16.01
N SER A 127 3.87 -5.94 15.28
CA SER A 127 2.60 -6.55 15.67
C SER A 127 2.78 -7.86 16.43
N GLU A 128 3.96 -8.42 16.46
CA GLU A 128 4.22 -9.60 17.25
C GLU A 128 4.10 -9.28 18.73
N PRO A 129 3.47 -10.14 19.51
CA PRO A 129 3.41 -9.92 20.95
C PRO A 129 4.82 -9.87 21.52
N SER A 130 5.04 -8.95 22.45
CA SER A 130 6.28 -8.90 23.20
C SER A 130 6.57 -10.29 23.74
N SER A 131 7.78 -10.76 23.55
CA SER A 131 8.13 -12.09 24.00
C SER A 131 7.88 -12.21 25.50
N PRO A 132 7.05 -13.13 25.96
CA PRO A 132 6.82 -13.31 27.39
C PRO A 132 8.06 -13.78 28.12
N ILE A 133 9.07 -14.22 27.40
CA ILE A 133 10.35 -14.60 27.97
C ILE A 133 10.99 -13.45 28.73
N VAL A 134 10.75 -12.25 28.27
CA VAL A 134 11.24 -11.06 28.94
C VAL A 134 10.70 -10.96 30.36
N MET A 135 9.61 -11.63 30.60
CA MET A 135 8.93 -11.63 31.88
C MET A 135 9.49 -12.66 32.84
N ALA A 136 10.27 -13.54 32.35
CA ALA A 136 10.81 -14.64 33.18
C ALA A 136 11.90 -14.16 34.11
#